data_6fa1c235ccaae84533463f165c1d729d
#
_entry.id   6fa1c235ccaae84533463f165c1d729d
#
_cell.length_a   1.000
_cell.length_b   1.000
_cell.length_c   1.000
_cell.angle_alpha   90.00
_cell.angle_beta   90.00
_cell.angle_gamma   90.00
#
_symmetry.space_group_name_H-M   'P 1'
#
loop_
_entity.id
_entity.type
_entity.pdbx_description
1 polymer ?
#
loop_
_entity_poly.entity_id
_entity_poly.type
_entity_poly.pdbx_seq_one_letter_code
_entity_poly.pdbx_strand_id
1 'polypeptide(L)'
;MTGLRPVRWRPDHLHMSETPASARVRRAVRAIILAGDDRVLLCRFGFPHPAVPVGATAVWAAPGGGIEPGERPLAALRRELREETGLVIDAGPPHVWHQELAAPGRPGGYDRAVNDYFLVRTARFDPRGALSDDELAAEHITGMRWWRHTDIAGYSGTDLFSPRDIATPLAALIAGDIPGTPVTLGL
;
A
#
# COMPACT_ATOMS: atom_id res chain seq x y z
N MET A 1 59.30 23.83 48.35
CA MET A 1 59.25 23.84 46.87
C MET A 1 58.69 22.55 46.41
N THR A 2 57.36 22.49 46.18
CA THR A 2 56.63 21.26 45.86
C THR A 2 56.12 21.41 44.44
N GLY A 3 56.72 20.63 43.52
CA GLY A 3 56.40 20.67 42.11
C GLY A 3 55.08 19.97 41.77
N LEU A 4 54.13 20.72 41.23
CA LEU A 4 52.89 20.24 40.68
C LEU A 4 53.16 19.62 39.28
N ARG A 5 52.85 18.34 39.10
CA ARG A 5 52.86 17.68 37.79
C ARG A 5 51.59 18.00 37.04
N PRO A 6 51.63 18.33 35.71
CA PRO A 6 50.43 18.55 34.93
C PRO A 6 49.76 17.23 34.61
N VAL A 7 48.43 17.15 34.86
CA VAL A 7 47.55 16.07 34.47
C VAL A 7 47.39 16.16 32.96
N ARG A 8 47.83 15.12 32.21
CA ARG A 8 47.54 14.98 30.78
C ARG A 8 46.09 14.51 30.64
N TRP A 9 45.24 15.39 30.10
CA TRP A 9 43.93 15.07 29.64
C TRP A 9 44.03 14.27 28.29
N ARG A 10 43.50 13.03 28.27
CA ARG A 10 43.35 12.26 27.04
C ARG A 10 41.88 12.35 26.61
N PRO A 11 41.56 12.86 25.41
CA PRO A 11 40.20 12.71 24.86
C PRO A 11 40.10 11.34 24.16
N ASP A 12 39.58 10.36 24.88
CA ASP A 12 39.12 9.12 24.25
C ASP A 12 37.71 9.39 23.68
N HIS A 13 37.64 10.07 22.55
CA HIS A 13 36.45 10.09 21.73
C HIS A 13 36.49 8.86 20.82
N LEU A 14 36.01 7.74 21.33
CA LEU A 14 35.49 6.67 20.51
C LEU A 14 34.24 7.20 19.82
N HIS A 15 34.38 7.83 18.65
CA HIS A 15 33.31 7.94 17.68
C HIS A 15 32.98 6.52 17.23
N MET A 16 32.04 5.89 17.92
CA MET A 16 31.28 4.81 17.33
C MET A 16 30.49 5.44 16.17
N SER A 17 31.01 5.25 14.95
CA SER A 17 30.25 5.48 13.74
C SER A 17 29.08 4.49 13.77
N GLU A 18 27.92 4.93 14.26
CA GLU A 18 26.69 4.20 14.06
C GLU A 18 26.48 4.14 12.54
N THR A 19 26.72 2.98 11.96
CA THR A 19 26.26 2.71 10.60
C THR A 19 24.77 2.96 10.59
N PRO A 20 24.25 3.88 9.74
CA PRO A 20 22.82 4.16 9.74
C PRO A 20 22.09 2.84 9.48
N ALA A 21 21.23 2.46 10.42
CA ALA A 21 20.41 1.26 10.28
C ALA A 21 19.69 1.35 8.94
N SER A 22 19.83 0.32 8.12
CA SER A 22 19.15 0.27 6.83
C SER A 22 17.66 0.46 7.02
N ALA A 23 17.07 1.46 6.37
CA ALA A 23 15.65 1.77 6.48
C ALA A 23 14.81 0.51 6.18
N ARG A 24 13.93 0.15 7.12
CA ARG A 24 13.03 -1.00 6.97
C ARG A 24 11.89 -0.63 6.03
N VAL A 25 11.79 -1.35 4.90
CA VAL A 25 10.79 -1.08 3.87
C VAL A 25 9.74 -2.19 3.86
N ARG A 26 8.46 -1.84 4.04
CA ARG A 26 7.34 -2.73 3.78
C ARG A 26 7.01 -2.68 2.29
N ARG A 27 7.13 -3.79 1.60
CA ARG A 27 6.70 -3.92 0.20
C ARG A 27 5.34 -4.58 0.11
N ALA A 28 4.47 -4.05 -0.74
CA ALA A 28 3.12 -4.56 -0.96
C ALA A 28 2.78 -4.52 -2.46
N VAL A 29 1.87 -5.38 -2.86
CA VAL A 29 1.26 -5.41 -4.18
C VAL A 29 -0.22 -5.07 -4.08
N ARG A 30 -0.75 -4.38 -5.08
CA ARG A 30 -2.14 -3.97 -5.16
C ARG A 30 -2.69 -4.23 -6.55
N ALA A 31 -3.95 -4.61 -6.66
CA ALA A 31 -4.63 -4.81 -7.93
C ALA A 31 -5.61 -3.69 -8.24
N ILE A 32 -5.41 -2.98 -9.32
CA ILE A 32 -6.46 -2.13 -9.91
C ILE A 32 -7.37 -3.06 -10.72
N ILE A 33 -8.40 -3.58 -10.07
CA ILE A 33 -9.38 -4.48 -10.69
C ILE A 33 -10.43 -3.61 -11.37
N LEU A 34 -10.34 -3.54 -12.70
CA LEU A 34 -11.15 -2.65 -13.53
C LEU A 34 -12.15 -3.46 -14.37
N ALA A 35 -13.44 -3.15 -14.21
CA ALA A 35 -14.50 -3.70 -15.02
C ALA A 35 -14.77 -2.85 -16.28
N GLY A 36 -15.37 -3.47 -17.30
CA GLY A 36 -15.63 -2.83 -18.58
C GLY A 36 -16.68 -1.68 -18.55
N ASP A 37 -17.34 -1.48 -17.40
CA ASP A 37 -18.29 -0.38 -17.15
C ASP A 37 -17.68 0.76 -16.29
N ASP A 38 -16.37 0.95 -16.40
CA ASP A 38 -15.58 1.99 -15.72
C ASP A 38 -15.65 1.92 -14.20
N ARG A 39 -15.79 0.70 -13.65
CA ARG A 39 -15.80 0.47 -12.22
C ARG A 39 -14.51 -0.18 -11.75
N VAL A 40 -14.02 0.30 -10.63
CA VAL A 40 -12.89 -0.29 -9.91
C VAL A 40 -13.37 -0.92 -8.59
N LEU A 41 -12.87 -2.10 -8.26
CA LEU A 41 -13.12 -2.73 -6.98
C LEU A 41 -12.16 -2.18 -5.94
N LEU A 42 -12.70 -1.65 -4.84
CA LEU A 42 -11.91 -1.20 -3.70
C LEU A 42 -12.37 -1.87 -2.42
N CYS A 43 -11.41 -2.15 -1.53
CA CYS A 43 -11.61 -2.59 -0.15
C CYS A 43 -11.76 -1.37 0.77
N ARG A 44 -12.66 -1.43 1.72
CA ARG A 44 -12.86 -0.43 2.76
C ARG A 44 -12.12 -0.83 4.02
N PHE A 45 -11.07 -0.10 4.36
CA PHE A 45 -10.33 -0.28 5.61
C PHE A 45 -10.91 0.62 6.69
N GLY A 46 -11.39 0.02 7.79
CA GLY A 46 -11.96 0.73 8.92
C GLY A 46 -10.93 1.16 9.97
N PHE A 47 -11.37 1.95 10.96
CA PHE A 47 -10.56 2.29 12.12
C PHE A 47 -10.59 1.15 13.17
N PRO A 48 -9.50 0.83 13.91
CA PRO A 48 -8.17 1.45 13.84
C PRO A 48 -7.26 0.79 12.81
N HIS A 49 -6.96 1.46 11.72
CA HIS A 49 -5.98 1.02 10.75
C HIS A 49 -4.93 2.12 10.52
N PRO A 50 -3.63 1.80 10.42
CA PRO A 50 -2.57 2.81 10.27
C PRO A 50 -2.72 3.75 9.07
N ALA A 51 -3.43 3.32 8.02
CA ALA A 51 -3.71 4.13 6.85
C ALA A 51 -4.91 5.07 7.03
N VAL A 52 -5.71 4.92 8.10
CA VAL A 52 -6.85 5.79 8.40
C VAL A 52 -6.40 6.94 9.27
N PRO A 53 -6.26 8.16 8.75
CA PRO A 53 -5.84 9.31 9.54
C PRO A 53 -6.94 9.73 10.53
N VAL A 54 -6.52 10.44 11.58
CA VAL A 54 -7.45 11.01 12.57
C VAL A 54 -8.48 11.91 11.86
N GLY A 55 -9.76 11.66 12.13
CA GLY A 55 -10.88 12.42 11.54
C GLY A 55 -11.46 11.80 10.26
N ALA A 56 -10.83 10.80 9.66
CA ALA A 56 -11.43 10.00 8.61
C ALA A 56 -12.15 8.78 9.19
N THR A 57 -13.22 8.33 8.53
CA THR A 57 -14.01 7.16 8.96
C THR A 57 -13.40 5.86 8.43
N ALA A 58 -12.87 5.89 7.22
CA ALA A 58 -12.24 4.76 6.56
C ALA A 58 -11.35 5.21 5.40
N VAL A 59 -10.60 4.26 4.84
CA VAL A 59 -9.84 4.43 3.59
C VAL A 59 -10.29 3.36 2.60
N TRP A 60 -10.64 3.79 1.38
CA TRP A 60 -10.85 2.91 0.24
C TRP A 60 -9.54 2.73 -0.51
N ALA A 61 -9.08 1.49 -0.63
CA ALA A 61 -7.83 1.16 -1.31
C ALA A 61 -8.00 -0.09 -2.20
N ALA A 62 -7.14 -0.22 -3.18
CA ALA A 62 -7.11 -1.39 -4.05
C ALA A 62 -6.82 -2.68 -3.25
N PRO A 63 -7.48 -3.83 -3.58
CA PRO A 63 -7.18 -5.13 -3.00
C PRO A 63 -5.70 -5.50 -3.13
N GLY A 64 -5.21 -6.30 -2.18
CA GLY A 64 -3.84 -6.77 -2.13
C GLY A 64 -3.15 -6.42 -0.80
N GLY A 65 -1.95 -6.98 -0.59
CA GLY A 65 -1.27 -6.89 0.69
C GLY A 65 0.24 -7.02 0.61
N GLY A 66 0.84 -7.42 1.72
CA GLY A 66 2.29 -7.50 1.86
C GLY A 66 2.92 -8.63 1.06
N ILE A 67 4.12 -8.38 0.54
CA ILE A 67 4.96 -9.44 -0.04
C ILE A 67 5.65 -10.14 1.11
N GLU A 68 5.49 -11.46 1.22
CA GLU A 68 6.13 -12.28 2.24
C GLU A 68 7.64 -12.49 1.97
N PRO A 69 8.44 -12.82 3.00
CA PRO A 69 9.86 -13.10 2.81
C PRO A 69 10.10 -14.20 1.77
N GLY A 70 10.86 -13.88 0.72
CA GLY A 70 11.15 -14.83 -0.38
C GLY A 70 10.04 -14.94 -1.44
N GLU A 71 8.90 -14.31 -1.24
CA GLU A 71 7.80 -14.32 -2.20
C GLU A 71 8.06 -13.35 -3.37
N ARG A 72 7.67 -13.75 -4.59
CA ARG A 72 7.72 -12.88 -5.76
C ARG A 72 6.48 -11.99 -5.82
N PRO A 73 6.56 -10.74 -6.31
CA PRO A 73 5.41 -9.82 -6.37
C PRO A 73 4.16 -10.41 -7.04
N LEU A 74 4.32 -11.14 -8.14
CA LEU A 74 3.19 -11.77 -8.82
C LEU A 74 2.57 -12.92 -8.02
N ALA A 75 3.36 -13.66 -7.24
CA ALA A 75 2.86 -14.69 -6.35
C ALA A 75 2.05 -14.08 -5.21
N ALA A 76 2.57 -13.01 -4.58
CA ALA A 76 1.85 -12.23 -3.57
C ALA A 76 0.51 -11.70 -4.13
N LEU A 77 0.53 -11.09 -5.32
CA LEU A 77 -0.68 -10.58 -5.94
C LEU A 77 -1.75 -11.66 -6.15
N ARG A 78 -1.35 -12.83 -6.64
CA ARG A 78 -2.27 -13.97 -6.84
C ARG A 78 -2.83 -14.51 -5.53
N ARG A 79 -2.00 -14.60 -4.49
CA ARG A 79 -2.41 -15.03 -3.16
C ARG A 79 -3.44 -14.05 -2.59
N GLU A 80 -3.11 -12.78 -2.51
CA GLU A 80 -3.96 -11.72 -1.95
C GLU A 80 -5.32 -11.63 -2.68
N LEU A 81 -5.32 -11.65 -4.02
CA LEU A 81 -6.56 -11.58 -4.79
C LEU A 81 -7.48 -12.77 -4.52
N ARG A 82 -6.92 -13.98 -4.42
CA ARG A 82 -7.69 -15.16 -4.10
C ARG A 82 -8.22 -15.13 -2.66
N GLU A 83 -7.42 -14.67 -1.72
CA GLU A 83 -7.75 -14.59 -0.31
C GLU A 83 -8.82 -13.52 -0.04
N GLU A 84 -8.64 -12.31 -0.52
CA GLU A 84 -9.58 -11.22 -0.27
C GLU A 84 -10.81 -11.25 -1.16
N THR A 85 -10.65 -11.51 -2.46
CA THR A 85 -11.72 -11.29 -3.46
C THR A 85 -12.21 -12.54 -4.17
N GLY A 86 -11.48 -13.65 -4.10
CA GLY A 86 -11.76 -14.88 -4.85
C GLY A 86 -11.33 -14.82 -6.32
N LEU A 87 -10.72 -13.70 -6.77
CA LEU A 87 -10.27 -13.55 -8.13
C LEU A 87 -8.99 -14.35 -8.40
N VAL A 88 -9.03 -15.21 -9.41
CA VAL A 88 -7.87 -15.96 -9.89
C VAL A 88 -7.36 -15.31 -11.19
N ILE A 89 -6.06 -15.03 -11.24
CA ILE A 89 -5.38 -14.49 -12.42
C ILE A 89 -4.29 -15.45 -12.89
N ASP A 90 -4.33 -15.85 -14.16
CA ASP A 90 -3.34 -16.76 -14.75
C ASP A 90 -2.15 -16.02 -15.35
N ALA A 91 -2.41 -14.94 -16.09
CA ALA A 91 -1.40 -14.10 -16.70
C ALA A 91 -0.79 -13.09 -15.71
N GLY A 92 0.42 -12.61 -15.99
CA GLY A 92 1.02 -11.49 -15.30
C GLY A 92 0.39 -10.17 -15.77
N PRO A 93 -0.38 -9.46 -14.92
CA PRO A 93 -0.96 -8.18 -15.29
C PRO A 93 0.12 -7.10 -15.41
N PRO A 94 -0.08 -6.04 -16.23
CA PRO A 94 0.88 -4.95 -16.34
C PRO A 94 1.04 -4.21 -15.02
N HIS A 95 2.28 -3.90 -14.65
CA HIS A 95 2.63 -3.03 -13.53
C HIS A 95 2.41 -1.58 -13.97
N VAL A 96 1.40 -0.91 -13.43
CA VAL A 96 0.94 0.39 -13.92
C VAL A 96 1.34 1.57 -13.04
N TRP A 97 1.38 1.36 -11.71
CA TRP A 97 1.72 2.43 -10.78
C TRP A 97 2.68 1.96 -9.69
N HIS A 98 3.47 2.89 -9.20
CA HIS A 98 4.38 2.73 -8.07
C HIS A 98 4.15 3.86 -7.07
N GLN A 99 4.10 3.55 -5.78
CA GLN A 99 3.91 4.55 -4.73
C GLN A 99 4.85 4.27 -3.56
N GLU A 100 5.58 5.28 -3.13
CA GLU A 100 6.39 5.25 -1.93
C GLU A 100 5.82 6.18 -0.87
N LEU A 101 5.68 5.68 0.35
CA LEU A 101 5.14 6.40 1.48
C LEU A 101 6.13 6.35 2.64
N ALA A 102 6.35 7.49 3.31
CA ALA A 102 6.96 7.48 4.62
C ALA A 102 6.02 6.76 5.61
N ALA A 103 6.57 5.89 6.43
CA ALA A 103 5.80 5.06 7.36
C ALA A 103 6.36 5.09 8.80
N PRO A 104 6.87 6.24 9.30
CA PRO A 104 7.45 6.30 10.64
C PRO A 104 6.38 6.01 11.70
N GLY A 105 6.74 5.18 12.70
CA GLY A 105 5.84 4.86 13.81
C GLY A 105 4.68 3.94 13.48
N ARG A 106 4.62 3.35 12.29
CA ARG A 106 3.58 2.35 11.94
C ARG A 106 3.89 0.98 12.57
N PRO A 107 2.85 0.15 12.82
CA PRO A 107 3.03 -1.22 13.26
C PRO A 107 4.01 -1.99 12.36
N GLY A 108 4.86 -2.83 12.95
CA GLY A 108 5.91 -3.55 12.24
C GLY A 108 7.26 -2.82 12.15
N GLY A 109 7.34 -1.54 12.62
CA GLY A 109 8.60 -0.79 12.71
C GLY A 109 9.22 -0.50 11.34
N TYR A 110 8.40 -0.24 10.33
CA TYR A 110 8.85 0.16 8.99
C TYR A 110 9.01 1.68 8.91
N ASP A 111 10.06 2.11 8.22
CA ASP A 111 10.33 3.53 7.95
C ASP A 111 9.62 4.00 6.67
N ARG A 112 9.42 3.06 5.73
CA ARG A 112 8.82 3.30 4.41
C ARG A 112 7.87 2.16 4.04
N ALA A 113 6.85 2.49 3.24
CA ALA A 113 6.00 1.53 2.55
C ALA A 113 6.08 1.77 1.04
N VAL A 114 6.18 0.69 0.28
CA VAL A 114 6.18 0.68 -1.18
C VAL A 114 5.00 -0.14 -1.65
N ASN A 115 4.15 0.44 -2.49
CA ASN A 115 3.04 -0.23 -3.12
C ASN A 115 3.26 -0.28 -4.64
N ASP A 116 3.26 -1.48 -5.21
CA ASP A 116 3.29 -1.71 -6.65
C ASP A 116 1.89 -2.11 -7.11
N TYR A 117 1.32 -1.37 -8.07
CA TYR A 117 -0.05 -1.56 -8.55
C TYR A 117 -0.07 -2.23 -9.92
N PHE A 118 -0.90 -3.24 -10.05
CA PHE A 118 -1.06 -4.04 -11.26
C PHE A 118 -2.49 -3.93 -11.80
N LEU A 119 -2.64 -3.72 -13.11
CA LEU A 119 -3.95 -3.61 -13.74
C LEU A 119 -4.53 -4.99 -14.07
N VAL A 120 -5.68 -5.30 -13.49
CA VAL A 120 -6.44 -6.53 -13.77
C VAL A 120 -7.78 -6.14 -14.39
N ARG A 121 -8.03 -6.53 -15.64
CA ARG A 121 -9.31 -6.32 -16.30
C ARG A 121 -10.17 -7.55 -16.20
N THR A 122 -11.43 -7.38 -15.79
CA THR A 122 -12.39 -8.49 -15.63
C THR A 122 -13.82 -8.00 -15.79
N ALA A 123 -14.78 -8.92 -15.94
CA ALA A 123 -16.18 -8.60 -15.69
C ALA A 123 -16.40 -8.36 -14.18
N ARG A 124 -17.47 -7.66 -13.83
CA ARG A 124 -17.86 -7.54 -12.40
C ARG A 124 -18.25 -8.91 -11.85
N PHE A 125 -17.87 -9.14 -10.62
CA PHE A 125 -18.23 -10.32 -9.84
C PHE A 125 -18.58 -9.92 -8.42
N ASP A 126 -19.17 -10.83 -7.63
CA ASP A 126 -19.35 -10.65 -6.21
C ASP A 126 -18.04 -11.02 -5.51
N PRO A 127 -17.32 -10.06 -4.88
CA PRO A 127 -16.02 -10.32 -4.29
C PRO A 127 -16.18 -11.14 -3.00
N ARG A 128 -15.81 -12.41 -3.10
CA ARG A 128 -15.75 -13.36 -1.97
C ARG A 128 -14.52 -14.23 -2.14
N GLY A 129 -13.55 -14.00 -1.26
CA GLY A 129 -12.29 -14.74 -1.25
C GLY A 129 -12.33 -15.98 -0.35
N ALA A 130 -11.15 -16.48 -0.09
CA ALA A 130 -10.95 -17.61 0.81
C ALA A 130 -10.99 -17.19 2.29
N LEU A 131 -10.76 -15.91 2.59
CA LEU A 131 -10.85 -15.37 3.94
C LEU A 131 -12.31 -15.28 4.41
N SER A 132 -12.56 -15.72 5.63
CA SER A 132 -13.82 -15.49 6.34
C SER A 132 -14.01 -14.01 6.69
N ASP A 133 -15.23 -13.64 7.08
CA ASP A 133 -15.52 -12.26 7.52
C ASP A 133 -14.68 -11.86 8.74
N ASP A 134 -14.40 -12.81 9.66
CA ASP A 134 -13.53 -12.54 10.83
C ASP A 134 -12.06 -12.32 10.43
N GLU A 135 -11.56 -13.07 9.46
CA GLU A 135 -10.20 -12.89 8.94
C GLU A 135 -10.07 -11.58 8.17
N LEU A 136 -11.05 -11.20 7.34
CA LEU A 136 -11.10 -9.90 6.70
C LEU A 136 -11.15 -8.75 7.73
N ALA A 137 -11.92 -8.92 8.81
CA ALA A 137 -11.98 -7.95 9.90
C ALA A 137 -10.64 -7.83 10.65
N ALA A 138 -9.90 -8.94 10.82
CA ALA A 138 -8.55 -8.92 11.40
C ALA A 138 -7.55 -8.13 10.52
N GLU A 139 -7.77 -8.12 9.20
CA GLU A 139 -7.05 -7.28 8.23
C GLU A 139 -7.62 -5.85 8.13
N HIS A 140 -8.59 -5.51 9.00
CA HIS A 140 -9.33 -4.23 9.00
C HIS A 140 -10.18 -3.97 7.74
N ILE A 141 -10.45 -4.97 6.93
CA ILE A 141 -11.34 -4.88 5.77
C ILE A 141 -12.78 -5.01 6.26
N THR A 142 -13.54 -3.91 6.17
CA THR A 142 -14.93 -3.81 6.63
C THR A 142 -15.95 -3.92 5.51
N GLY A 143 -15.49 -4.06 4.26
CA GLY A 143 -16.33 -4.23 3.09
C GLY A 143 -15.58 -4.01 1.79
N MET A 144 -16.25 -4.32 0.70
CA MET A 144 -15.75 -4.12 -0.66
C MET A 144 -16.84 -3.50 -1.51
N ARG A 145 -16.45 -2.67 -2.48
CA ARG A 145 -17.41 -2.01 -3.37
C ARG A 145 -16.81 -1.77 -4.75
N TRP A 146 -17.63 -2.00 -5.78
CA TRP A 146 -17.39 -1.54 -7.14
C TRP A 146 -17.76 -0.07 -7.26
N TRP A 147 -16.75 0.78 -7.33
CA TRP A 147 -16.90 2.23 -7.49
C TRP A 147 -16.88 2.63 -8.95
N ARG A 148 -17.81 3.47 -9.39
CA ARG A 148 -17.67 4.16 -10.68
C ARG A 148 -16.58 5.21 -10.56
N HIS A 149 -15.80 5.39 -11.61
CA HIS A 149 -14.81 6.46 -11.67
C HIS A 149 -15.40 7.82 -11.33
N THR A 150 -16.57 8.16 -11.90
CA THR A 150 -17.27 9.42 -11.65
C THR A 150 -17.68 9.61 -10.19
N ASP A 151 -18.03 8.53 -9.48
CA ASP A 151 -18.40 8.58 -8.06
C ASP A 151 -17.17 8.84 -7.18
N ILE A 152 -16.00 8.34 -7.58
CA ILE A 152 -14.72 8.63 -6.90
C ILE A 152 -14.33 10.09 -7.12
N ALA A 153 -14.38 10.56 -8.38
CA ALA A 153 -13.98 11.92 -8.75
C ALA A 153 -14.86 12.99 -8.09
N GLY A 154 -16.15 12.71 -7.92
CA GLY A 154 -17.12 13.61 -7.27
C GLY A 154 -17.35 13.33 -5.78
N TYR A 155 -16.53 12.49 -5.15
CA TYR A 155 -16.79 12.08 -3.77
C TYR A 155 -16.59 13.21 -2.76
N SER A 156 -17.63 13.46 -1.96
CA SER A 156 -17.66 14.53 -0.92
C SER A 156 -17.89 13.99 0.50
N GLY A 157 -17.81 12.66 0.69
CA GLY A 157 -17.97 12.04 2.00
C GLY A 157 -16.71 12.12 2.88
N THR A 158 -16.77 11.47 4.04
CA THR A 158 -15.71 11.48 5.05
C THR A 158 -14.67 10.39 4.87
N ASP A 159 -14.97 9.36 4.06
CA ASP A 159 -13.99 8.33 3.73
C ASP A 159 -12.92 8.89 2.78
N LEU A 160 -11.75 8.33 2.82
CA LEU A 160 -10.62 8.71 1.98
C LEU A 160 -10.34 7.63 0.93
N PHE A 161 -9.62 8.00 -0.11
CA PHE A 161 -9.08 7.06 -1.09
C PHE A 161 -7.56 6.95 -0.93
N SER A 162 -7.00 5.79 -1.28
CA SER A 162 -5.55 5.56 -1.33
C SER A 162 -5.18 4.91 -2.67
N PRO A 163 -4.40 5.59 -3.52
CA PRO A 163 -3.88 6.97 -3.38
C PRO A 163 -4.97 8.03 -3.27
N ARG A 164 -4.65 9.19 -2.68
CA ARG A 164 -5.65 10.27 -2.44
C ARG A 164 -6.33 10.74 -3.72
N ASP A 165 -5.55 10.89 -4.78
CA ASP A 165 -6.03 11.28 -6.11
C ASP A 165 -6.09 10.06 -7.05
N ILE A 166 -6.69 8.94 -6.59
CA ILE A 166 -6.82 7.74 -7.43
C ILE A 166 -7.65 8.00 -8.70
N ALA A 167 -8.57 8.96 -8.68
CA ALA A 167 -9.46 9.25 -9.81
C ALA A 167 -8.68 9.67 -11.06
N THR A 168 -7.66 10.53 -10.91
CA THR A 168 -6.88 11.04 -12.05
C THR A 168 -6.11 9.93 -12.79
N PRO A 169 -5.24 9.12 -12.14
CA PRO A 169 -4.54 8.05 -12.84
C PRO A 169 -5.48 6.92 -13.29
N LEU A 170 -6.62 6.71 -12.61
CA LEU A 170 -7.62 5.72 -13.02
C LEU A 170 -8.30 6.11 -14.35
N ALA A 171 -8.55 7.39 -14.59
CA ALA A 171 -9.12 7.87 -15.85
C ALA A 171 -8.25 7.47 -17.05
N ALA A 172 -6.93 7.56 -16.94
CA ALA A 172 -6.01 7.14 -18.00
C ALA A 172 -6.12 5.63 -18.28
N LEU A 173 -6.17 4.80 -17.23
CA LEU A 173 -6.35 3.35 -17.41
C LEU A 173 -7.70 2.99 -18.03
N ILE A 174 -8.78 3.71 -17.69
CA ILE A 174 -10.11 3.54 -18.30
C ILE A 174 -10.06 3.90 -19.78
N ALA A 175 -9.38 4.98 -20.14
CA ALA A 175 -9.19 5.39 -21.55
C ALA A 175 -8.34 4.41 -22.37
N GLY A 176 -7.69 3.43 -21.69
CA GLY A 176 -6.81 2.46 -22.34
C GLY A 176 -5.33 2.84 -22.36
N ASP A 177 -4.98 3.94 -21.71
CA ASP A 177 -3.59 4.41 -21.62
C ASP A 177 -2.84 3.59 -20.57
N ILE A 178 -2.30 2.44 -20.99
CA ILE A 178 -1.50 1.58 -20.12
C ILE A 178 -0.03 2.01 -20.22
N PRO A 179 0.59 2.48 -19.14
CA PRO A 179 1.96 2.95 -19.18
C PRO A 179 2.94 1.80 -19.41
N GLY A 180 3.93 2.00 -20.28
CA GLY A 180 5.02 1.04 -20.51
C GLY A 180 6.01 0.95 -19.33
N THR A 181 6.02 1.98 -18.47
CA THR A 181 6.77 2.04 -17.21
C THR A 181 5.83 2.54 -16.13
N PRO A 182 5.85 1.96 -14.91
CA PRO A 182 4.94 2.36 -13.85
C PRO A 182 5.01 3.86 -13.54
N VAL A 183 3.85 4.52 -13.44
CA VAL A 183 3.75 5.92 -13.04
C VAL A 183 3.96 6.02 -11.54
N THR A 184 4.86 6.90 -11.11
CA THR A 184 5.04 7.19 -9.68
C THR A 184 3.89 8.06 -9.20
N LEU A 185 3.15 7.55 -8.20
CA LEU A 185 2.05 8.27 -7.59
C LEU A 185 2.53 9.08 -6.39
N GLY A 186 1.93 10.26 -6.23
CA GLY A 186 2.05 11.08 -5.02
C GLY A 186 1.30 10.50 -3.81
N LEU A 187 1.28 11.30 -2.72
CA LEU A 187 0.55 11.02 -1.48
C LEU A 187 -0.96 11.20 -1.64
#